data_15835933b2c42558f9f0e08db2672145
#
_entry.id   15835933b2c42558f9f0e08db2672145
#
_cell.length_a   1.000
_cell.length_b   1.000
_cell.length_c   1.000
_cell.angle_alpha   90.00
_cell.angle_beta   90.00
_cell.angle_gamma   90.00
#
_symmetry.space_group_name_H-M   'P 1'
#
loop_
_entity.id
_entity.type
_entity.pdbx_description
1 polymer ?
#
loop_
_entity_poly.entity_id
_entity_poly.type
_entity_poly.pdbx_seq_one_letter_code
_entity_poly.pdbx_strand_id
1 'polypeptide(L)'
;MKIQLILPLIGLLLIGGCSKSSKELFELSEENLKSNQIDQAIDDLEKLLNKYPQDSLASQAQYKLASIYLNWKNDLTAGYTALQNTITKYENSIQGEQAQIEINEFPEYIINKAESLRKRKMIKEAVDHLMYMTEKYSQDELTPKGQYMLGDIYMNDFRDFTTAIQEYRKVVEKYGGSPQEPHALFMIGYIYANVVNDSKSAEIEYKEFLKRFPDHELSPSVKFEIEFLGKSIDEIPALKHITS
;
A
#
# COMPACT_ATOMS: atom_id res chain seq x y z
N MET A 1 -0.47 -66.10 58.22
CA MET A 1 -0.84 -65.65 56.82
C MET A 1 -0.40 -64.20 56.67
N LYS A 2 0.72 -63.95 55.98
CA LYS A 2 1.24 -62.60 55.76
C LYS A 2 0.83 -62.21 54.35
N ILE A 3 -0.04 -61.18 54.24
CA ILE A 3 -0.44 -60.59 53.00
C ILE A 3 0.62 -59.59 52.59
N GLN A 4 1.35 -59.87 51.50
CA GLN A 4 2.22 -58.90 50.85
C GLN A 4 1.41 -58.00 49.95
N LEU A 5 1.36 -56.70 50.25
CA LEU A 5 0.86 -55.69 49.44
C LEU A 5 1.89 -55.38 48.31
N ILE A 6 1.59 -55.75 47.10
CA ILE A 6 2.36 -55.31 45.89
C ILE A 6 1.81 -53.96 45.50
N LEU A 7 2.56 -52.89 45.72
CA LEU A 7 2.29 -51.58 45.13
C LEU A 7 2.67 -51.60 43.63
N PRO A 8 1.77 -51.21 42.72
CA PRO A 8 2.16 -51.03 41.35
C PRO A 8 2.97 -49.71 41.23
N LEU A 9 4.20 -49.84 40.77
CA LEU A 9 5.04 -48.72 40.36
C LEU A 9 4.43 -48.09 39.10
N ILE A 10 3.66 -47.01 39.26
CA ILE A 10 3.17 -46.20 38.15
C ILE A 10 4.40 -45.42 37.61
N GLY A 11 4.99 -45.94 36.54
CA GLY A 11 6.00 -45.24 35.80
C GLY A 11 5.39 -43.99 35.16
N LEU A 12 5.75 -42.81 35.71
CA LEU A 12 5.45 -41.51 35.09
C LEU A 12 6.28 -41.42 33.82
N LEU A 13 5.69 -41.79 32.67
CA LEU A 13 6.22 -41.46 31.35
C LEU A 13 6.16 -39.94 31.19
N LEU A 14 7.26 -39.28 31.58
CA LEU A 14 7.52 -37.91 31.13
C LEU A 14 7.64 -37.95 29.61
N ILE A 15 6.53 -37.68 28.92
CA ILE A 15 6.55 -37.31 27.50
C ILE A 15 7.20 -35.93 27.47
N GLY A 16 8.52 -35.89 27.55
CA GLY A 16 9.33 -34.72 27.26
C GLY A 16 9.22 -34.50 25.74
N GLY A 17 8.15 -33.82 25.29
CA GLY A 17 8.14 -33.26 23.98
C GLY A 17 9.33 -32.32 23.84
N CYS A 18 10.34 -32.69 23.06
CA CYS A 18 11.50 -31.83 22.80
C CYS A 18 10.97 -30.49 22.29
N SER A 19 10.95 -29.49 23.13
CA SER A 19 10.58 -28.12 22.75
C SER A 19 11.69 -27.60 21.83
N LYS A 20 11.35 -27.28 20.57
CA LYS A 20 12.29 -26.71 19.62
C LYS A 20 13.00 -25.49 20.21
N SER A 21 14.29 -25.37 19.98
CA SER A 21 15.10 -24.22 20.35
C SER A 21 14.75 -22.98 19.48
N SER A 22 15.21 -21.80 19.91
CA SER A 22 15.08 -20.55 19.12
C SER A 22 15.66 -20.70 17.72
N LYS A 23 16.83 -21.33 17.61
CA LYS A 23 17.49 -21.59 16.33
C LYS A 23 16.69 -22.51 15.43
N GLU A 24 16.18 -23.63 15.95
CA GLU A 24 15.33 -24.54 15.17
C GLU A 24 14.04 -23.90 14.68
N LEU A 25 13.39 -23.06 15.50
CA LEU A 25 12.19 -22.33 15.13
C LEU A 25 12.48 -21.30 14.03
N PHE A 26 13.60 -20.59 14.14
CA PHE A 26 14.02 -19.62 13.14
C PHE A 26 14.34 -20.30 11.78
N GLU A 27 15.12 -21.38 11.79
CA GLU A 27 15.45 -22.17 10.60
C GLU A 27 14.20 -22.75 9.93
N LEU A 28 13.24 -23.28 10.71
CA LEU A 28 11.94 -23.73 10.19
C LEU A 28 11.14 -22.63 9.54
N SER A 29 11.13 -21.43 10.12
CA SER A 29 10.46 -20.30 9.51
C SER A 29 11.04 -19.97 8.12
N GLU A 30 12.37 -20.05 7.98
CA GLU A 30 13.05 -19.85 6.70
C GLU A 30 12.68 -20.92 5.66
N GLU A 31 12.63 -22.19 6.09
CA GLU A 31 12.25 -23.33 5.23
C GLU A 31 10.78 -23.20 4.77
N ASN A 32 9.90 -22.81 5.71
CA ASN A 32 8.49 -22.59 5.42
C ASN A 32 8.28 -21.44 4.41
N LEU A 33 9.04 -20.34 4.54
CA LEU A 33 9.02 -19.26 3.55
C LEU A 33 9.47 -19.72 2.17
N LYS A 34 10.57 -20.46 2.09
CA LYS A 34 11.06 -21.02 0.82
C LYS A 34 10.05 -21.98 0.17
N SER A 35 9.26 -22.67 1.00
CA SER A 35 8.20 -23.58 0.58
C SER A 35 6.85 -22.90 0.35
N ASN A 36 6.79 -21.56 0.41
CA ASN A 36 5.57 -20.75 0.31
C ASN A 36 4.51 -21.08 1.39
N GLN A 37 4.94 -21.59 2.52
CA GLN A 37 4.11 -21.91 3.68
C GLN A 37 4.12 -20.72 4.66
N ILE A 38 3.54 -19.61 4.24
CA ILE A 38 3.67 -18.31 4.91
C ILE A 38 3.12 -18.33 6.34
N ASP A 39 1.94 -18.93 6.55
CA ASP A 39 1.30 -18.97 7.86
C ASP A 39 2.09 -19.83 8.86
N GLN A 40 2.72 -20.93 8.41
CA GLN A 40 3.61 -21.73 9.24
C GLN A 40 4.88 -20.96 9.62
N ALA A 41 5.43 -20.18 8.67
CA ALA A 41 6.59 -19.34 8.97
C ALA A 41 6.29 -18.29 10.04
N ILE A 42 5.11 -17.65 9.98
CA ILE A 42 4.64 -16.71 11.01
C ILE A 42 4.51 -17.43 12.36
N ASP A 43 3.83 -18.58 12.41
CA ASP A 43 3.62 -19.36 13.63
C ASP A 43 4.94 -19.79 14.28
N ASP A 44 5.96 -20.20 13.50
CA ASP A 44 7.27 -20.57 14.04
C ASP A 44 8.02 -19.35 14.62
N LEU A 45 7.95 -18.18 13.97
CA LEU A 45 8.54 -16.94 14.52
C LEU A 45 7.81 -16.47 15.77
N GLU A 46 6.48 -16.54 15.83
CA GLU A 46 5.70 -16.20 17.01
C GLU A 46 6.00 -17.14 18.19
N LYS A 47 6.16 -18.45 17.93
CA LYS A 47 6.61 -19.40 18.94
C LYS A 47 7.99 -19.07 19.48
N LEU A 48 8.93 -18.65 18.59
CA LEU A 48 10.25 -18.20 19.01
C LEU A 48 10.14 -17.00 19.94
N LEU A 49 9.41 -15.97 19.53
CA LEU A 49 9.26 -14.73 20.31
C LEU A 49 8.57 -14.94 21.65
N ASN A 50 7.58 -15.84 21.70
CA ASN A 50 6.86 -16.16 22.93
C ASN A 50 7.71 -16.97 23.93
N LYS A 51 8.53 -17.91 23.43
CA LYS A 51 9.33 -18.79 24.30
C LYS A 51 10.69 -18.20 24.64
N TYR A 52 11.28 -17.47 23.73
CA TYR A 52 12.66 -17.00 23.79
C TYR A 52 12.79 -15.50 23.51
N PRO A 53 12.01 -14.62 24.19
CA PRO A 53 11.96 -13.18 23.86
C PRO A 53 13.29 -12.45 24.10
N GLN A 54 14.22 -13.03 24.85
CA GLN A 54 15.54 -12.47 25.15
C GLN A 54 16.68 -13.17 24.39
N ASP A 55 16.36 -14.10 23.51
CA ASP A 55 17.35 -14.77 22.67
C ASP A 55 17.94 -13.81 21.63
N SER A 56 19.18 -14.06 21.23
CA SER A 56 19.88 -13.26 20.20
C SER A 56 19.15 -13.25 18.85
N LEU A 57 18.33 -14.24 18.56
CA LEU A 57 17.51 -14.32 17.34
C LEU A 57 16.16 -13.59 17.46
N ALA A 58 15.76 -13.16 18.69
CA ALA A 58 14.43 -12.59 18.88
C ALA A 58 14.22 -11.27 18.11
N SER A 59 15.21 -10.40 18.07
CA SER A 59 15.12 -9.16 17.25
C SER A 59 15.00 -9.46 15.77
N GLN A 60 15.76 -10.43 15.26
CA GLN A 60 15.69 -10.87 13.88
C GLN A 60 14.32 -11.51 13.56
N ALA A 61 13.79 -12.32 14.46
CA ALA A 61 12.48 -12.95 14.32
C ALA A 61 11.34 -11.90 14.26
N GLN A 62 11.39 -10.90 15.15
CA GLN A 62 10.39 -9.83 15.18
C GLN A 62 10.42 -8.97 13.92
N TYR A 63 11.61 -8.60 13.46
CA TYR A 63 11.79 -7.85 12.21
C TYR A 63 11.39 -8.68 10.98
N LYS A 64 11.67 -9.98 10.99
CA LYS A 64 11.24 -10.88 9.93
C LYS A 64 9.72 -11.00 9.82
N LEU A 65 8.99 -11.01 10.93
CA LEU A 65 7.53 -10.92 10.92
C LEU A 65 7.04 -9.67 10.19
N ALA A 66 7.66 -8.52 10.43
CA ALA A 66 7.32 -7.29 9.69
C ALA A 66 7.50 -7.48 8.18
N SER A 67 8.66 -8.00 7.78
CA SER A 67 8.95 -8.29 6.37
C SER A 67 7.94 -9.26 5.74
N ILE A 68 7.50 -10.29 6.47
CA ILE A 68 6.52 -11.25 5.99
C ILE A 68 5.17 -10.57 5.78
N TYR A 69 4.68 -9.82 6.73
CA TYR A 69 3.42 -9.10 6.61
C TYR A 69 3.42 -8.11 5.44
N LEU A 70 4.50 -7.35 5.28
CA LEU A 70 4.61 -6.34 4.23
C LEU A 70 4.78 -6.92 2.82
N ASN A 71 5.53 -8.03 2.68
CA ASN A 71 5.96 -8.51 1.36
C ASN A 71 5.18 -9.73 0.85
N TRP A 72 4.69 -10.59 1.75
CA TRP A 72 3.95 -11.81 1.39
C TRP A 72 2.46 -11.70 1.65
N LYS A 73 2.07 -11.11 2.77
CA LYS A 73 0.65 -10.93 3.13
C LYS A 73 0.05 -9.64 2.58
N ASN A 74 0.87 -8.66 2.18
CA ASN A 74 0.47 -7.30 1.84
C ASN A 74 -0.38 -6.63 2.94
N ASP A 75 -0.12 -6.97 4.21
CA ASP A 75 -0.81 -6.44 5.38
C ASP A 75 0.02 -5.31 5.99
N LEU A 76 -0.30 -4.07 5.58
CA LEU A 76 0.39 -2.87 6.07
C LEU A 76 0.24 -2.66 7.57
N THR A 77 -0.94 -2.97 8.12
CA THR A 77 -1.22 -2.76 9.55
C THR A 77 -0.41 -3.71 10.42
N ALA A 78 -0.43 -5.01 10.09
CA ALA A 78 0.36 -5.99 10.81
C ALA A 78 1.87 -5.76 10.64
N GLY A 79 2.30 -5.41 9.43
CA GLY A 79 3.70 -5.09 9.14
C GLY A 79 4.21 -3.87 9.91
N TYR A 80 3.47 -2.77 9.88
CA TYR A 80 3.79 -1.57 10.67
C TYR A 80 3.85 -1.87 12.18
N THR A 81 2.87 -2.61 12.68
CA THR A 81 2.84 -3.03 14.09
C THR A 81 4.05 -3.90 14.45
N ALA A 82 4.45 -4.80 13.57
CA ALA A 82 5.64 -5.63 13.79
C ALA A 82 6.94 -4.81 13.79
N LEU A 83 7.06 -3.79 12.92
CA LEU A 83 8.17 -2.81 12.95
C LEU A 83 8.20 -2.05 14.27
N GLN A 84 7.05 -1.51 14.73
CA GLN A 84 6.96 -0.83 16.02
C GLN A 84 7.36 -1.74 17.19
N ASN A 85 6.93 -2.99 17.17
CA ASN A 85 7.34 -3.98 18.17
C ASN A 85 8.84 -4.26 18.12
N THR A 86 9.47 -4.24 16.93
CA THR A 86 10.92 -4.39 16.80
C THR A 86 11.64 -3.24 17.48
N ILE A 87 11.21 -2.01 17.24
CA ILE A 87 11.78 -0.81 17.87
C ILE A 87 11.63 -0.86 19.39
N THR A 88 10.41 -1.12 19.87
CA THR A 88 10.11 -1.01 21.30
C THR A 88 10.70 -2.14 22.16
N LYS A 89 10.78 -3.37 21.61
CA LYS A 89 11.28 -4.53 22.36
C LYS A 89 12.78 -4.76 22.18
N TYR A 90 13.34 -4.28 21.08
CA TYR A 90 14.74 -4.55 20.68
C TYR A 90 15.45 -3.26 20.22
N GLU A 91 15.24 -2.16 20.94
CA GLU A 91 15.72 -0.80 20.62
C GLU A 91 17.21 -0.74 20.28
N ASN A 92 18.03 -1.46 21.06
CA ASN A 92 19.51 -1.45 20.91
C ASN A 92 20.02 -2.52 19.92
N SER A 93 19.15 -3.12 19.11
CA SER A 93 19.55 -4.08 18.09
C SER A 93 19.65 -3.42 16.71
N ILE A 94 20.45 -4.01 15.81
CA ILE A 94 20.52 -3.61 14.40
C ILE A 94 19.13 -3.62 13.78
N GLN A 95 18.28 -4.58 14.13
CA GLN A 95 16.91 -4.69 13.63
C GLN A 95 16.00 -3.56 14.15
N GLY A 96 16.22 -3.10 15.38
CA GLY A 96 15.51 -1.94 15.94
C GLY A 96 15.84 -0.66 15.18
N GLU A 97 17.13 -0.42 14.91
CA GLU A 97 17.58 0.73 14.10
C GLU A 97 17.00 0.67 12.68
N GLN A 98 17.04 -0.51 12.05
CA GLN A 98 16.52 -0.69 10.71
C GLN A 98 15.00 -0.51 10.65
N ALA A 99 14.27 -1.03 11.61
CA ALA A 99 12.82 -0.84 11.71
C ALA A 99 12.45 0.65 11.90
N GLN A 100 13.27 1.41 12.61
CA GLN A 100 13.05 2.86 12.77
C GLN A 100 13.20 3.60 11.44
N ILE A 101 14.19 3.24 10.62
CA ILE A 101 14.37 3.82 9.28
C ILE A 101 13.16 3.49 8.42
N GLU A 102 12.73 2.22 8.40
CA GLU A 102 11.58 1.80 7.58
C GLU A 102 10.26 2.46 8.00
N ILE A 103 10.04 2.73 9.29
CA ILE A 103 8.87 3.47 9.76
C ILE A 103 8.89 4.93 9.29
N ASN A 104 10.06 5.56 9.31
CA ASN A 104 10.19 6.94 8.82
C ASN A 104 9.94 7.05 7.30
N GLU A 105 10.31 6.02 6.55
CA GLU A 105 10.13 5.92 5.09
C GLU A 105 8.83 5.19 4.69
N PHE A 106 7.95 4.87 5.65
CA PHE A 106 6.78 4.04 5.40
C PHE A 106 5.78 4.66 4.41
N PRO A 107 5.53 5.99 4.39
CA PRO A 107 4.72 6.61 3.34
C PRO A 107 5.27 6.36 1.94
N GLU A 108 6.57 6.50 1.74
CA GLU A 108 7.22 6.22 0.46
C GLU A 108 7.13 4.74 0.08
N TYR A 109 7.35 3.84 1.05
CA TYR A 109 7.17 2.40 0.86
C TYR A 109 5.76 2.07 0.34
N ILE A 110 4.70 2.67 0.92
CA ILE A 110 3.31 2.43 0.51
C ILE A 110 3.10 2.84 -0.95
N ILE A 111 3.55 4.01 -1.35
CA ILE A 111 3.42 4.52 -2.73
C ILE A 111 4.15 3.59 -3.71
N ASN A 112 5.40 3.26 -3.43
CA ASN A 112 6.22 2.40 -4.28
C ASN A 112 5.63 0.98 -4.39
N LYS A 113 5.09 0.46 -3.28
CA LYS A 113 4.41 -0.83 -3.26
C LYS A 113 3.13 -0.82 -4.09
N ALA A 114 2.31 0.22 -3.97
CA ALA A 114 1.09 0.37 -4.76
C ALA A 114 1.39 0.43 -6.27
N GLU A 115 2.42 1.18 -6.68
CA GLU A 115 2.88 1.21 -8.07
C GLU A 115 3.31 -0.18 -8.57
N SER A 116 4.08 -0.90 -7.75
CA SER A 116 4.53 -2.26 -8.06
C SER A 116 3.36 -3.25 -8.20
N LEU A 117 2.40 -3.19 -7.28
CA LEU A 117 1.20 -4.02 -7.31
C LEU A 117 0.38 -3.73 -8.56
N ARG A 118 0.18 -2.46 -8.92
CA ARG A 118 -0.52 -2.06 -10.15
C ARG A 118 0.17 -2.61 -11.40
N LYS A 119 1.49 -2.49 -11.50
CA LYS A 119 2.29 -3.06 -12.61
C LYS A 119 2.11 -4.58 -12.73
N ARG A 120 1.96 -5.28 -11.62
CA ARG A 120 1.71 -6.72 -11.54
C ARG A 120 0.23 -7.09 -11.75
N LYS A 121 -0.65 -6.13 -12.04
CA LYS A 121 -2.11 -6.30 -12.18
C LYS A 121 -2.84 -6.74 -10.91
N MET A 122 -2.24 -6.52 -9.76
CA MET A 122 -2.83 -6.69 -8.43
C MET A 122 -3.51 -5.37 -8.03
N ILE A 123 -4.57 -5.02 -8.78
CA ILE A 123 -5.15 -3.67 -8.73
C ILE A 123 -5.86 -3.42 -7.40
N LYS A 124 -6.56 -4.43 -6.87
CA LYS A 124 -7.26 -4.31 -5.60
C LYS A 124 -6.29 -4.03 -4.46
N GLU A 125 -5.21 -4.79 -4.39
CA GLU A 125 -4.17 -4.61 -3.37
C GLU A 125 -3.48 -3.25 -3.51
N ALA A 126 -3.28 -2.75 -4.74
CA ALA A 126 -2.77 -1.41 -4.96
C ALA A 126 -3.71 -0.33 -4.38
N VAL A 127 -5.03 -0.47 -4.62
CA VAL A 127 -6.05 0.43 -4.05
C VAL A 127 -6.04 0.36 -2.53
N ASP A 128 -5.99 -0.84 -1.94
CA ASP A 128 -5.97 -1.01 -0.47
C ASP A 128 -4.77 -0.29 0.15
N HIS A 129 -3.58 -0.34 -0.49
CA HIS A 129 -2.39 0.38 -0.05
C HIS A 129 -2.57 1.91 -0.13
N LEU A 130 -3.11 2.42 -1.24
CA LEU A 130 -3.35 3.85 -1.41
C LEU A 130 -4.43 4.37 -0.47
N MET A 131 -5.47 3.60 -0.20
CA MET A 131 -6.49 3.94 0.80
C MET A 131 -5.89 4.01 2.21
N TYR A 132 -5.05 3.04 2.58
CA TYR A 132 -4.30 3.09 3.83
C TYR A 132 -3.46 4.37 3.93
N MET A 133 -2.76 4.76 2.84
CA MET A 133 -2.00 6.02 2.77
C MET A 133 -2.88 7.23 3.08
N THR A 134 -4.00 7.37 2.37
CA THR A 134 -4.89 8.54 2.51
C THR A 134 -5.58 8.61 3.87
N GLU A 135 -5.78 7.48 4.55
CA GLU A 135 -6.38 7.42 5.88
C GLU A 135 -5.39 7.67 7.01
N LYS A 136 -4.23 6.99 6.96
CA LYS A 136 -3.25 6.99 8.06
C LYS A 136 -2.23 8.11 7.97
N TYR A 137 -1.93 8.57 6.77
CA TYR A 137 -0.90 9.57 6.48
C TYR A 137 -1.48 10.81 5.80
N SER A 138 -2.70 11.21 6.17
CA SER A 138 -3.45 12.30 5.52
C SER A 138 -2.71 13.65 5.47
N GLN A 139 -1.68 13.84 6.30
CA GLN A 139 -0.87 15.07 6.35
C GLN A 139 0.53 14.90 5.75
N ASP A 140 0.85 13.72 5.26
CA ASP A 140 2.14 13.45 4.63
C ASP A 140 2.22 14.08 3.23
N GLU A 141 3.40 14.56 2.86
CA GLU A 141 3.64 15.24 1.56
C GLU A 141 3.40 14.33 0.34
N LEU A 142 3.49 13.01 0.51
CA LEU A 142 3.23 12.03 -0.54
C LEU A 142 1.75 11.67 -0.67
N THR A 143 0.90 12.03 0.29
CA THR A 143 -0.52 11.65 0.26
C THR A 143 -1.28 12.22 -0.94
N PRO A 144 -1.04 13.47 -1.40
CA PRO A 144 -1.64 13.96 -2.64
C PRO A 144 -1.31 13.07 -3.85
N LYS A 145 -0.07 12.56 -3.95
CA LYS A 145 0.32 11.60 -4.99
C LYS A 145 -0.47 10.30 -4.88
N GLY A 146 -0.60 9.75 -3.68
CA GLY A 146 -1.41 8.55 -3.43
C GLY A 146 -2.89 8.74 -3.79
N GLN A 147 -3.46 9.88 -3.44
CA GLN A 147 -4.84 10.25 -3.76
C GLN A 147 -5.05 10.38 -5.28
N TYR A 148 -4.10 11.02 -5.98
CA TYR A 148 -4.12 11.15 -7.44
C TYR A 148 -4.02 9.77 -8.11
N MET A 149 -3.16 8.88 -7.62
CA MET A 149 -3.02 7.51 -8.12
C MET A 149 -4.30 6.68 -7.97
N LEU A 150 -5.11 6.91 -6.93
CA LEU A 150 -6.45 6.31 -6.81
C LEU A 150 -7.35 6.75 -7.98
N GLY A 151 -7.38 8.03 -8.30
CA GLY A 151 -8.08 8.55 -9.48
C GLY A 151 -7.63 7.87 -10.78
N ASP A 152 -6.32 7.73 -10.98
CA ASP A 152 -5.74 7.05 -12.14
C ASP A 152 -6.12 5.58 -12.24
N ILE A 153 -6.18 4.86 -11.12
CA ILE A 153 -6.58 3.45 -11.09
C ILE A 153 -8.06 3.32 -11.47
N TYR A 154 -8.93 4.14 -10.87
CA TYR A 154 -10.35 4.10 -11.20
C TYR A 154 -10.61 4.48 -12.66
N MET A 155 -9.89 5.47 -13.20
CA MET A 155 -10.00 5.87 -14.58
C MET A 155 -9.53 4.79 -15.56
N ASN A 156 -8.32 4.26 -15.37
CA ASN A 156 -7.62 3.46 -16.38
C ASN A 156 -7.76 1.95 -16.20
N ASP A 157 -7.81 1.47 -14.95
CA ASP A 157 -7.86 0.04 -14.66
C ASP A 157 -9.29 -0.46 -14.44
N PHE A 158 -10.11 0.26 -13.68
CA PHE A 158 -11.52 -0.10 -13.46
C PHE A 158 -12.48 0.51 -14.48
N ARG A 159 -12.11 1.60 -15.15
CA ARG A 159 -12.98 2.42 -15.99
C ARG A 159 -14.24 2.92 -15.26
N ASP A 160 -14.10 3.15 -13.97
CA ASP A 160 -15.11 3.80 -13.14
C ASP A 160 -14.84 5.30 -13.09
N PHE A 161 -15.35 5.99 -14.09
CA PHE A 161 -15.10 7.41 -14.29
C PHE A 161 -15.75 8.28 -13.20
N THR A 162 -16.87 7.82 -12.65
CA THR A 162 -17.52 8.52 -11.54
C THR A 162 -16.65 8.53 -10.29
N THR A 163 -16.12 7.37 -9.91
CA THR A 163 -15.20 7.27 -8.78
C THR A 163 -13.88 7.98 -9.09
N ALA A 164 -13.37 7.90 -10.31
CA ALA A 164 -12.16 8.63 -10.72
C ALA A 164 -12.30 10.15 -10.49
N ILE A 165 -13.41 10.75 -10.93
CA ILE A 165 -13.70 12.18 -10.68
C ILE A 165 -13.72 12.48 -9.18
N GLN A 166 -14.33 11.61 -8.36
CA GLN A 166 -14.38 11.79 -6.92
C GLN A 166 -12.99 11.76 -6.27
N GLU A 167 -12.13 10.83 -6.70
CA GLU A 167 -10.77 10.71 -6.15
C GLU A 167 -9.89 11.88 -6.58
N TYR A 168 -9.96 12.34 -7.85
CA TYR A 168 -9.29 13.57 -8.30
C TYR A 168 -9.85 14.82 -7.60
N ARG A 169 -11.16 14.88 -7.35
CA ARG A 169 -11.77 15.99 -6.60
C ARG A 169 -11.22 16.11 -5.19
N LYS A 170 -10.97 14.97 -4.51
CA LYS A 170 -10.31 14.97 -3.19
C LYS A 170 -8.91 15.59 -3.25
N VAL A 171 -8.15 15.38 -4.34
CA VAL A 171 -6.85 16.07 -4.51
C VAL A 171 -7.04 17.58 -4.51
N VAL A 172 -7.98 18.09 -5.32
CA VAL A 172 -8.25 19.53 -5.47
C VAL A 172 -8.75 20.18 -4.18
N GLU A 173 -9.61 19.46 -3.44
CA GLU A 173 -10.29 20.02 -2.25
C GLU A 173 -9.47 19.89 -0.96
N LYS A 174 -8.78 18.76 -0.79
CA LYS A 174 -8.05 18.45 0.45
C LYS A 174 -6.57 18.80 0.39
N TYR A 175 -5.99 18.75 -0.80
CA TYR A 175 -4.55 18.88 -1.01
C TYR A 175 -4.21 20.03 -1.97
N GLY A 176 -4.93 21.14 -1.84
CA GLY A 176 -4.67 22.36 -2.59
C GLY A 176 -3.23 22.86 -2.39
N GLY A 177 -2.60 23.29 -3.47
CA GLY A 177 -1.19 23.68 -3.50
C GLY A 177 -0.21 22.52 -3.71
N SER A 178 -0.68 21.25 -3.75
CA SER A 178 0.17 20.11 -4.08
C SER A 178 0.54 20.09 -5.58
N PRO A 179 1.66 19.45 -5.95
CA PRO A 179 2.03 19.27 -7.35
C PRO A 179 0.99 18.51 -8.18
N GLN A 180 0.15 17.69 -7.52
CA GLN A 180 -0.89 16.88 -8.18
C GLN A 180 -2.18 17.65 -8.44
N GLU A 181 -2.39 18.78 -7.78
CA GLU A 181 -3.64 19.52 -7.89
C GLU A 181 -3.98 19.98 -9.33
N PRO A 182 -3.05 20.62 -10.09
CA PRO A 182 -3.33 21.01 -11.47
C PRO A 182 -3.66 19.80 -12.35
N HIS A 183 -2.93 18.71 -12.19
CA HIS A 183 -3.17 17.49 -12.95
C HIS A 183 -4.55 16.89 -12.64
N ALA A 184 -4.93 16.83 -11.36
CA ALA A 184 -6.24 16.32 -10.95
C ALA A 184 -7.39 17.18 -11.52
N LEU A 185 -7.26 18.50 -11.47
CA LEU A 185 -8.28 19.41 -12.02
C LEU A 185 -8.41 19.26 -13.54
N PHE A 186 -7.28 19.13 -14.24
CA PHE A 186 -7.29 18.82 -15.68
C PHE A 186 -8.00 17.49 -15.98
N MET A 187 -7.68 16.43 -15.22
CA MET A 187 -8.27 15.11 -15.44
C MET A 187 -9.78 15.09 -15.20
N ILE A 188 -10.30 15.86 -14.25
CA ILE A 188 -11.75 16.00 -14.05
C ILE A 188 -12.39 16.61 -15.31
N GLY A 189 -11.84 17.71 -15.83
CA GLY A 189 -12.31 18.34 -17.07
C GLY A 189 -12.25 17.39 -18.25
N TYR A 190 -11.13 16.66 -18.38
CA TYR A 190 -10.93 15.68 -19.45
C TYR A 190 -11.98 14.54 -19.44
N ILE A 191 -12.28 14.01 -18.25
CA ILE A 191 -13.30 12.95 -18.12
C ILE A 191 -14.68 13.50 -18.53
N TYR A 192 -15.04 14.70 -18.09
CA TYR A 192 -16.31 15.30 -18.51
C TYR A 192 -16.38 15.53 -20.01
N ALA A 193 -15.29 16.05 -20.62
CA ALA A 193 -15.26 16.34 -22.04
C ALA A 193 -15.30 15.09 -22.92
N ASN A 194 -14.42 14.10 -22.61
CA ASN A 194 -14.08 13.05 -23.57
C ASN A 194 -14.69 11.68 -23.23
N VAL A 195 -15.22 11.51 -22.01
CA VAL A 195 -15.79 10.25 -21.56
C VAL A 195 -17.27 10.37 -21.26
N VAL A 196 -17.64 11.36 -20.46
CA VAL A 196 -19.04 11.61 -20.09
C VAL A 196 -19.80 12.38 -21.18
N ASN A 197 -19.08 13.11 -22.05
CA ASN A 197 -19.62 14.01 -23.06
C ASN A 197 -20.47 15.15 -22.46
N ASP A 198 -20.10 15.61 -21.24
CA ASP A 198 -20.69 16.77 -20.59
C ASP A 198 -19.80 18.00 -20.80
N SER A 199 -19.96 18.63 -21.96
CA SER A 199 -19.19 19.82 -22.33
C SER A 199 -19.38 20.98 -21.34
N LYS A 200 -20.55 21.08 -20.71
CA LYS A 200 -20.82 22.16 -19.75
C LYS A 200 -20.00 22.00 -18.47
N SER A 201 -19.97 20.80 -17.92
CA SER A 201 -19.15 20.51 -16.73
C SER A 201 -17.66 20.59 -17.07
N ALA A 202 -17.24 20.09 -18.24
CA ALA A 202 -15.86 20.21 -18.69
C ALA A 202 -15.39 21.67 -18.78
N GLU A 203 -16.22 22.55 -19.37
CA GLU A 203 -15.90 23.98 -19.51
C GLU A 203 -15.71 24.66 -18.14
N ILE A 204 -16.52 24.31 -17.15
CA ILE A 204 -16.40 24.83 -15.77
C ILE A 204 -15.05 24.45 -15.18
N GLU A 205 -14.67 23.17 -15.27
CA GLU A 205 -13.41 22.67 -14.70
C GLU A 205 -12.18 23.26 -15.40
N TYR A 206 -12.20 23.34 -16.72
CA TYR A 206 -11.12 23.93 -17.49
C TYR A 206 -10.97 25.45 -17.25
N LYS A 207 -12.06 26.17 -17.10
CA LYS A 207 -12.00 27.59 -16.72
C LYS A 207 -11.45 27.79 -15.31
N GLU A 208 -11.84 26.94 -14.36
CA GLU A 208 -11.27 26.97 -13.01
C GLU A 208 -9.77 26.63 -13.04
N PHE A 209 -9.35 25.68 -13.88
CA PHE A 209 -7.94 25.41 -14.11
C PHE A 209 -7.16 26.64 -14.57
N LEU A 210 -7.61 27.31 -15.64
CA LEU A 210 -6.93 28.47 -16.19
C LEU A 210 -6.92 29.66 -15.22
N LYS A 211 -7.92 29.79 -14.38
CA LYS A 211 -7.99 30.81 -13.34
C LYS A 211 -6.96 30.58 -12.23
N ARG A 212 -6.80 29.32 -11.81
CA ARG A 212 -5.91 28.96 -10.69
C ARG A 212 -4.47 28.76 -11.12
N PHE A 213 -4.25 28.23 -12.32
CA PHE A 213 -2.97 27.80 -12.87
C PHE A 213 -2.70 28.39 -14.27
N PRO A 214 -2.73 29.72 -14.46
CA PRO A 214 -2.63 30.35 -15.78
C PRO A 214 -1.31 30.04 -16.51
N ASP A 215 -0.23 29.87 -15.75
CA ASP A 215 1.14 29.66 -16.24
C ASP A 215 1.62 28.20 -16.12
N HIS A 216 0.74 27.28 -15.78
CA HIS A 216 1.09 25.86 -15.67
C HIS A 216 1.33 25.25 -17.07
N GLU A 217 2.21 24.24 -17.14
CA GLU A 217 2.55 23.55 -18.40
C GLU A 217 1.35 22.98 -19.16
N LEU A 218 0.27 22.62 -18.46
CA LEU A 218 -0.98 22.15 -19.07
C LEU A 218 -1.89 23.28 -19.59
N SER A 219 -1.60 24.54 -19.30
CA SER A 219 -2.50 25.65 -19.70
C SER A 219 -2.71 25.77 -21.21
N PRO A 220 -1.71 25.54 -22.09
CA PRO A 220 -1.93 25.48 -23.53
C PRO A 220 -2.89 24.35 -23.93
N SER A 221 -2.76 23.17 -23.32
CA SER A 221 -3.65 22.02 -23.56
C SER A 221 -5.08 22.33 -23.12
N VAL A 222 -5.25 22.93 -21.96
CA VAL A 222 -6.59 23.32 -21.44
C VAL A 222 -7.26 24.35 -22.36
N LYS A 223 -6.50 25.34 -22.86
CA LYS A 223 -7.03 26.32 -23.83
C LYS A 223 -7.48 25.64 -25.10
N PHE A 224 -6.72 24.68 -25.61
CA PHE A 224 -7.08 23.88 -26.77
C PHE A 224 -8.35 23.05 -26.49
N GLU A 225 -8.45 22.38 -25.37
CA GLU A 225 -9.65 21.62 -25.00
C GLU A 225 -10.91 22.51 -24.95
N ILE A 226 -10.84 23.72 -24.40
CA ILE A 226 -11.97 24.68 -24.39
C ILE A 226 -12.35 25.13 -25.82
N GLU A 227 -11.37 25.42 -26.65
CA GLU A 227 -11.61 25.94 -28.03
C GLU A 227 -12.35 24.90 -28.88
N PHE A 228 -12.06 23.62 -28.68
CA PHE A 228 -12.64 22.54 -29.47
C PHE A 228 -13.69 21.72 -28.73
N LEU A 229 -14.10 22.18 -27.56
CA LEU A 229 -15.06 21.47 -26.70
C LEU A 229 -16.40 21.23 -27.43
N GLY A 230 -16.81 19.98 -27.53
CA GLY A 230 -18.06 19.58 -28.21
C GLY A 230 -17.99 19.54 -29.71
N LYS A 231 -16.83 19.83 -30.34
CA LYS A 231 -16.62 19.70 -31.78
C LYS A 231 -16.21 18.29 -32.19
N SER A 232 -16.61 17.86 -33.39
CA SER A 232 -16.12 16.61 -33.96
C SER A 232 -14.66 16.74 -34.44
N ILE A 233 -13.94 15.63 -34.60
CA ILE A 233 -12.54 15.60 -35.08
C ILE A 233 -12.40 16.32 -36.41
N ASP A 234 -13.40 16.19 -37.31
CA ASP A 234 -13.40 16.81 -38.61
C ASP A 234 -13.53 18.35 -38.56
N GLU A 235 -14.01 18.88 -37.46
CA GLU A 235 -14.15 20.32 -37.23
C GLU A 235 -12.90 20.95 -36.63
N ILE A 236 -11.91 20.10 -36.23
CA ILE A 236 -10.64 20.54 -35.63
C ILE A 236 -9.59 20.69 -36.74
N PRO A 237 -9.21 21.93 -37.15
CA PRO A 237 -8.30 22.15 -38.28
C PRO A 237 -6.96 21.43 -38.15
N ALA A 238 -6.42 21.36 -36.90
CA ALA A 238 -5.16 20.71 -36.61
C ALA A 238 -5.19 19.18 -36.78
N LEU A 239 -6.36 18.54 -36.81
CA LEU A 239 -6.53 17.09 -36.86
C LEU A 239 -7.11 16.57 -38.18
N LYS A 240 -7.50 17.45 -39.13
CA LYS A 240 -8.12 17.09 -40.40
C LYS A 240 -7.30 16.09 -41.23
N HIS A 241 -5.98 16.09 -41.10
CA HIS A 241 -5.10 15.17 -41.83
C HIS A 241 -5.00 13.77 -41.23
N ILE A 242 -5.61 13.52 -40.07
CA ILE A 242 -5.65 12.20 -39.47
C ILE A 242 -6.87 11.39 -39.94
N THR A 243 -7.90 12.08 -40.43
CA THR A 243 -9.18 11.48 -40.89
C THR A 243 -9.31 11.39 -42.42
N SER A 244 -8.31 11.85 -43.15
CA SER A 244 -8.19 11.74 -44.60
C SER A 244 -7.20 10.66 -45.03
#